data_c180af58c4218a90ee135df27b1964ff
#
_entry.id   c180af58c4218a90ee135df27b1964ff
#
_cell.length_a   1.000
_cell.length_b   1.000
_cell.length_c   1.000
_cell.angle_alpha   90.00
_cell.angle_beta   90.00
_cell.angle_gamma   90.00
#
_symmetry.space_group_name_H-M   'P 1'
#
loop_
_entity.id
_entity.type
_entity.pdbx_description
1 polymer ?
#
loop_
_entity_poly.entity_id
_entity_poly.type
_entity_poly.pdbx_seq_one_letter_code
_entity_poly.pdbx_strand_id
1 'polypeptide(L)'
;MILIDKIVFGKYTIVVRNKREDIAMLIQFSVSNFLSFNEQETFSMIAGKARKNIDRVFSNKKIKLTKCEVILGANASGKSNLVSAFQFAQSVIVDGLPRGFSNKFFRLNPENKTVPSEFEIELLCCSKIF
;
A
#
# COMPACT_ATOMS: atom_id res chain seq x y z
N MET A 1 5.53 15.96 12.22
CA MET A 1 4.15 16.22 11.73
C MET A 1 3.83 15.16 10.70
N ILE A 2 2.78 14.39 10.89
CA ILE A 2 2.30 13.42 9.91
C ILE A 2 1.42 14.19 8.95
N LEU A 3 1.84 14.35 7.69
CA LEU A 3 0.96 14.83 6.63
C LEU A 3 0.09 13.63 6.19
N ILE A 4 -1.21 13.78 6.37
CA ILE A 4 -2.18 12.83 5.86
C ILE A 4 -2.82 13.51 4.66
N ASP A 5 -2.44 13.06 3.47
CA ASP A 5 -3.11 13.47 2.24
C ASP A 5 -4.17 12.41 1.91
N LYS A 6 -5.42 12.78 2.06
CA LYS A 6 -6.55 11.97 1.64
C LYS A 6 -6.98 12.43 0.25
N ILE A 7 -6.75 11.59 -0.75
CA ILE A 7 -7.14 11.84 -2.13
C ILE A 7 -8.39 11.00 -2.42
N VAL A 8 -9.50 11.65 -2.71
CA VAL A 8 -10.76 10.99 -3.06
C VAL A 8 -11.06 11.24 -4.53
N PHE A 9 -11.12 10.18 -5.31
CA PHE A 9 -11.50 10.21 -6.72
C PHE A 9 -12.75 9.36 -6.94
N GLY A 10 -13.94 9.98 -6.91
CA GLY A 10 -15.19 9.30 -7.14
C GLY A 10 -15.37 8.11 -6.18
N LYS A 11 -15.22 6.88 -6.71
CA LYS A 11 -15.34 5.63 -5.94
C LYS A 11 -14.02 5.14 -5.31
N TYR A 12 -12.94 5.92 -5.37
CA TYR A 12 -11.64 5.55 -4.82
C TYR A 12 -11.22 6.50 -3.73
N THR A 13 -10.74 5.95 -2.64
CA THR A 13 -10.12 6.72 -1.55
C THR A 13 -8.68 6.24 -1.40
N ILE A 14 -7.72 7.16 -1.54
CA ILE A 14 -6.31 6.90 -1.29
C ILE A 14 -5.85 7.78 -0.15
N VAL A 15 -5.34 7.16 0.89
CA VAL A 15 -4.76 7.85 2.05
C VAL A 15 -3.26 7.66 2.01
N VAL A 16 -2.52 8.76 1.87
CA VAL A 16 -1.06 8.75 1.92
C VAL A 16 -0.63 9.39 3.23
N ARG A 17 0.07 8.64 4.06
CA ARG A 17 0.67 9.14 5.30
C ARG A 17 2.16 9.28 5.11
N ASN A 18 2.62 10.52 4.98
CA ASN A 18 4.02 10.83 4.72
C ASN A 18 4.65 11.59 5.89
N LYS A 19 5.87 11.19 6.28
CA LYS A 19 6.73 11.96 7.20
C LYS A 19 7.95 12.44 6.43
N ARG A 20 7.87 13.65 5.89
CA ARG A 20 8.88 14.47 5.18
C ARG A 20 10.23 13.82 4.80
N GLU A 21 10.53 13.99 3.51
CA GLU A 21 11.77 14.24 2.75
C GLU A 21 12.72 13.09 2.39
N ASP A 22 13.00 12.96 1.10
CA ASP A 22 14.07 12.41 0.27
C ASP A 22 14.22 10.90 0.10
N ILE A 23 13.97 10.04 1.06
CA ILE A 23 13.89 8.59 0.84
C ILE A 23 12.65 8.09 1.54
N ALA A 24 11.65 7.71 0.77
CA ALA A 24 10.45 7.10 1.30
C ALA A 24 10.63 5.58 1.38
N MET A 25 10.45 5.00 2.56
CA MET A 25 10.34 3.56 2.75
C MET A 25 8.89 3.20 3.06
N LEU A 26 8.37 2.17 2.42
CA LEU A 26 7.05 1.66 2.73
C LEU A 26 7.02 1.08 4.15
N ILE A 27 6.08 1.51 4.95
CA ILE A 27 5.76 0.90 6.25
C ILE A 27 4.68 -0.15 6.04
N GLN A 28 3.55 0.27 5.47
CA GLN A 28 2.45 -0.63 5.16
C GLN A 28 1.58 -0.12 4.00
N PHE A 29 0.89 -1.05 3.38
CA PHE A 29 -0.08 -0.81 2.32
C PHE A 29 -1.34 -1.60 2.62
N SER A 30 -2.49 -0.93 2.61
CA SER A 30 -3.78 -1.58 2.78
C SER A 30 -4.66 -1.35 1.57
N VAL A 31 -5.46 -2.33 1.24
CA VAL A 31 -6.40 -2.30 0.12
C VAL A 31 -7.71 -2.98 0.50
N SER A 32 -8.84 -2.42 0.09
CA SER A 32 -10.17 -3.03 0.24
C SER A 32 -11.04 -2.78 -0.98
N ASN A 33 -11.99 -3.66 -1.21
CA ASN A 33 -12.91 -3.64 -2.33
C ASN A 33 -12.23 -3.44 -3.69
N PHE A 34 -11.18 -4.20 -3.96
CA PHE A 34 -10.41 -4.11 -5.21
C PHE A 34 -9.95 -5.50 -5.68
N LEU A 35 -10.27 -5.87 -6.92
CA LEU A 35 -9.95 -7.17 -7.52
C LEU A 35 -10.39 -8.36 -6.64
N SER A 36 -9.44 -9.07 -6.01
CA SER A 36 -9.71 -10.21 -5.11
C SER A 36 -9.84 -9.82 -3.63
N PHE A 37 -9.68 -8.55 -3.29
CA PHE A 37 -9.74 -8.05 -1.92
C PHE A 37 -11.16 -7.56 -1.61
N ASN A 38 -11.93 -8.34 -0.85
CA ASN A 38 -13.26 -7.95 -0.38
C ASN A 38 -13.15 -7.00 0.81
N GLU A 39 -12.51 -7.49 1.86
CA GLU A 39 -12.24 -6.75 3.09
C GLU A 39 -10.88 -6.06 3.02
N GLN A 40 -10.56 -5.28 4.03
CA GLN A 40 -9.27 -4.63 4.12
C GLN A 40 -8.17 -5.64 4.41
N GLU A 41 -7.23 -5.75 3.49
CA GLU A 41 -6.01 -6.53 3.64
C GLU A 41 -4.81 -5.61 3.74
N THR A 42 -3.90 -5.91 4.65
CA THR A 42 -2.72 -5.08 4.92
C THR A 42 -1.43 -5.85 4.66
N PHE A 43 -0.61 -5.29 3.79
CA PHE A 43 0.77 -5.71 3.57
C PHE A 43 1.70 -4.81 4.39
N SER A 44 2.56 -5.39 5.22
CA SER A 44 3.42 -4.66 6.16
C SER A 44 4.89 -5.00 5.97
N MET A 45 5.74 -3.97 5.89
CA MET A 45 7.19 -4.07 5.85
C MET A 45 7.82 -3.97 7.25
N ILE A 46 7.03 -3.96 8.31
CA ILE A 46 7.54 -3.93 9.67
C ILE A 46 8.28 -5.23 9.97
N ALA A 47 9.57 -5.11 10.31
CA ALA A 47 10.40 -6.28 10.59
C ALA A 47 9.93 -6.98 11.87
N GLY A 48 9.72 -8.29 11.78
CA GLY A 48 9.50 -9.15 12.93
C GLY A 48 10.78 -9.31 13.78
N LYS A 49 10.74 -10.25 14.71
CA LYS A 49 11.91 -10.61 15.54
C LYS A 49 12.95 -11.43 14.75
N ALA A 50 13.51 -10.82 13.69
CA ALA A 50 14.54 -11.45 12.89
C ALA A 50 15.85 -11.55 13.67
N ARG A 51 16.40 -12.77 13.77
CA ARG A 51 17.70 -13.04 14.40
C ARG A 51 18.86 -13.12 13.38
N LYS A 52 18.53 -13.21 12.09
CA LYS A 52 19.49 -13.31 10.97
C LYS A 52 19.23 -12.20 9.95
N ASN A 53 20.22 -11.87 9.12
CA ASN A 53 20.15 -10.88 8.05
C ASN A 53 19.80 -9.45 8.54
N ILE A 54 20.42 -9.00 9.63
CA ILE A 54 20.19 -7.67 10.20
C ILE A 54 20.54 -6.54 9.21
N ASP A 55 21.46 -6.78 8.29
CA ASP A 55 21.86 -5.91 7.19
C ASP A 55 20.72 -5.56 6.22
N ARG A 56 19.70 -6.43 6.16
CA ARG A 56 18.49 -6.24 5.33
C ARG A 56 17.35 -5.52 6.06
N VAL A 57 17.59 -5.07 7.26
CA VAL A 57 16.63 -4.33 8.08
C VAL A 57 17.09 -2.90 8.24
N PHE A 58 16.23 -1.96 7.88
CA PHE A 58 16.41 -0.56 8.28
C PHE A 58 15.93 -0.41 9.72
N SER A 59 16.72 0.18 10.58
CA SER A 59 16.37 0.39 11.98
C SER A 59 16.64 1.83 12.38
N ASN A 60 15.64 2.46 12.96
CA ASN A 60 15.81 3.70 13.71
C ASN A 60 15.27 3.51 15.14
N LYS A 61 15.32 4.58 15.97
CA LYS A 61 14.87 4.51 17.38
C LYS A 61 13.41 4.10 17.56
N LYS A 62 12.56 4.19 16.51
CA LYS A 62 11.11 4.02 16.60
C LYS A 62 10.58 2.82 15.83
N ILE A 63 11.21 2.44 14.72
CA ILE A 63 10.68 1.42 13.82
C ILE A 63 11.81 0.64 13.14
N LYS A 64 11.55 -0.62 12.88
CA LYS A 64 12.39 -1.51 12.07
C LYS A 64 11.59 -1.94 10.85
N LEU A 65 12.15 -1.70 9.67
CA LEU A 65 11.53 -2.06 8.39
C LEU A 65 12.42 -3.00 7.61
N THR A 66 11.83 -3.98 6.97
CA THR A 66 12.53 -4.82 6.00
C THR A 66 12.77 -4.04 4.70
N LYS A 67 13.93 -4.24 4.09
CA LYS A 67 14.25 -3.62 2.78
C LYS A 67 13.67 -4.41 1.61
N CYS A 68 13.28 -5.66 1.85
CA CYS A 68 12.73 -6.57 0.85
C CYS A 68 11.84 -7.60 1.53
N GLU A 69 10.70 -7.89 0.93
CA GLU A 69 9.79 -8.95 1.33
C GLU A 69 9.52 -9.88 0.15
N VAL A 70 9.30 -11.16 0.45
CA VAL A 70 8.95 -12.19 -0.53
C VAL A 70 7.57 -12.71 -0.21
N ILE A 71 6.66 -12.60 -1.17
CA ILE A 71 5.30 -13.08 -1.05
C ILE A 71 5.20 -14.45 -1.70
N LEU A 72 4.91 -15.45 -0.89
CA LEU A 72 4.72 -16.83 -1.33
C LEU A 72 3.25 -17.23 -1.18
N GLY A 73 2.80 -18.11 -2.05
CA GLY A 73 1.44 -18.64 -2.01
C GLY A 73 1.11 -19.42 -3.26
N ALA A 74 0.04 -20.21 -3.19
CA ALA A 74 -0.48 -21.01 -4.30
C ALA A 74 -0.87 -20.13 -5.50
N ASN A 75 -1.01 -20.74 -6.67
CA ASN A 75 -1.59 -20.05 -7.82
C ASN A 75 -3.02 -19.58 -7.49
N ALA A 76 -3.39 -18.42 -8.01
CA ALA A 76 -4.67 -17.78 -7.73
C ALA A 76 -4.88 -17.29 -6.27
N SER A 77 -3.84 -17.22 -5.44
CA SER A 77 -3.93 -16.71 -4.06
C SER A 77 -3.97 -15.19 -3.95
N GLY A 78 -4.06 -14.45 -5.05
CA GLY A 78 -4.16 -12.99 -5.04
C GLY A 78 -2.83 -12.23 -5.12
N LYS A 79 -1.67 -12.90 -5.23
CA LYS A 79 -0.35 -12.24 -5.32
C LYS A 79 -0.26 -11.19 -6.44
N SER A 80 -0.69 -11.56 -7.64
CA SER A 80 -0.71 -10.64 -8.80
C SER A 80 -1.68 -9.47 -8.59
N ASN A 81 -2.79 -9.71 -7.88
CA ASN A 81 -3.76 -8.67 -7.56
C ASN A 81 -3.20 -7.66 -6.55
N LEU A 82 -2.34 -8.12 -5.62
CA LEU A 82 -1.63 -7.19 -4.72
C LEU A 82 -0.68 -6.29 -5.50
N VAL A 83 0.10 -6.84 -6.45
CA VAL A 83 0.96 -6.03 -7.33
C VAL A 83 0.14 -5.04 -8.14
N SER A 84 -1.00 -5.48 -8.68
CA SER A 84 -1.91 -4.61 -9.43
C SER A 84 -2.50 -3.50 -8.56
N ALA A 85 -2.78 -3.77 -7.29
CA ALA A 85 -3.27 -2.77 -6.33
C ALA A 85 -2.19 -1.71 -6.05
N PHE A 86 -0.93 -2.11 -5.84
CA PHE A 86 0.20 -1.19 -5.71
C PHE A 86 0.38 -0.31 -6.94
N GLN A 87 0.40 -0.92 -8.13
CA GLN A 87 0.56 -0.19 -9.40
C GLN A 87 -0.58 0.80 -9.61
N PHE A 88 -1.81 0.41 -9.30
CA PHE A 88 -2.95 1.29 -9.42
C PHE A 88 -2.83 2.48 -8.46
N ALA A 89 -2.57 2.24 -7.18
CA ALA A 89 -2.41 3.29 -6.19
C ALA A 89 -1.27 4.25 -6.57
N GLN A 90 -0.13 3.73 -7.03
CA GLN A 90 1.00 4.53 -7.50
C GLN A 90 0.63 5.40 -8.71
N SER A 91 -0.04 4.83 -9.72
CA SER A 91 -0.42 5.58 -10.91
C SER A 91 -1.40 6.71 -10.59
N VAL A 92 -2.36 6.47 -9.67
CA VAL A 92 -3.30 7.52 -9.25
C VAL A 92 -2.60 8.64 -8.48
N ILE A 93 -1.60 8.33 -7.67
CA ILE A 93 -0.83 9.35 -6.94
C ILE A 93 0.01 10.20 -7.89
N VAL A 94 0.65 9.58 -8.89
CA VAL A 94 1.58 10.26 -9.81
C VAL A 94 0.85 10.98 -10.94
N ASP A 95 -0.09 10.30 -11.59
CA ASP A 95 -0.72 10.75 -12.85
C ASP A 95 -2.18 11.17 -12.68
N GLY A 96 -2.78 10.93 -11.50
CA GLY A 96 -4.20 11.06 -11.27
C GLY A 96 -5.00 9.86 -11.81
N LEU A 97 -6.33 9.94 -11.69
CA LEU A 97 -7.20 8.85 -12.13
C LEU A 97 -7.22 8.74 -13.65
N PRO A 98 -6.88 7.59 -14.24
CA PRO A 98 -6.91 7.40 -15.69
C PRO A 98 -8.30 7.64 -16.27
N ARG A 99 -8.39 8.34 -17.40
CA ARG A 99 -9.64 8.51 -18.12
C ARG A 99 -10.13 7.16 -18.64
N GLY A 100 -11.41 6.85 -18.45
CA GLY A 100 -12.01 5.60 -18.90
C GLY A 100 -11.64 4.38 -18.04
N PHE A 101 -11.15 4.59 -16.83
CA PHE A 101 -10.83 3.51 -15.92
C PHE A 101 -12.09 2.70 -15.57
N SER A 102 -12.06 1.40 -15.88
CA SER A 102 -13.13 0.49 -15.47
C SER A 102 -13.01 0.19 -13.98
N ASN A 103 -14.12 0.28 -13.25
CA ASN A 103 -14.16 -0.04 -11.83
C ASN A 103 -13.74 -1.49 -11.58
N LYS A 104 -12.65 -1.70 -10.82
CA LYS A 104 -12.10 -3.01 -10.46
C LYS A 104 -12.52 -3.45 -9.05
N PHE A 105 -13.73 -3.14 -8.63
CA PHE A 105 -14.26 -3.59 -7.34
C PHE A 105 -14.30 -5.12 -7.21
N PHE A 106 -14.37 -5.64 -5.99
CA PHE A 106 -14.53 -7.06 -5.73
C PHE A 106 -15.92 -7.54 -6.21
N ARG A 107 -15.93 -8.41 -7.20
CA ARG A 107 -17.15 -8.75 -7.98
C ARG A 107 -18.01 -9.84 -7.37
N LEU A 108 -17.48 -10.64 -6.43
CA LEU A 108 -18.22 -11.74 -5.83
C LEU A 108 -19.24 -11.29 -4.78
N ASN A 109 -19.16 -10.05 -4.32
CA ASN A 109 -20.17 -9.42 -3.47
C ASN A 109 -20.88 -8.29 -4.24
N PRO A 110 -22.17 -8.43 -4.58
CA PRO A 110 -22.90 -7.41 -5.34
C PRO A 110 -22.96 -6.02 -4.66
N GLU A 111 -22.94 -5.98 -3.34
CA GLU A 111 -22.98 -4.75 -2.54
C GLU A 111 -21.73 -3.87 -2.78
N ASN A 112 -20.62 -4.49 -3.10
CA ASN A 112 -19.35 -3.81 -3.34
C ASN A 112 -19.37 -2.90 -4.58
N LYS A 113 -20.35 -3.03 -5.46
CA LYS A 113 -20.53 -2.13 -6.60
C LYS A 113 -20.78 -0.68 -6.18
N THR A 114 -21.40 -0.48 -5.03
CA THR A 114 -21.76 0.84 -4.48
C THR A 114 -20.75 1.36 -3.45
N VAL A 115 -19.90 0.49 -2.94
CA VAL A 115 -18.87 0.82 -1.95
C VAL A 115 -17.59 1.30 -2.67
N PRO A 116 -16.90 2.33 -2.17
CA PRO A 116 -15.63 2.76 -2.75
C PRO A 116 -14.55 1.69 -2.55
N SER A 117 -13.60 1.62 -3.49
CA SER A 117 -12.33 0.93 -3.26
C SER A 117 -11.41 1.85 -2.47
N GLU A 118 -10.78 1.33 -1.42
CA GLU A 118 -9.94 2.12 -0.53
C GLU A 118 -8.51 1.61 -0.56
N PHE A 119 -7.56 2.54 -0.55
CA PHE A 119 -6.14 2.28 -0.50
C PHE A 119 -5.52 3.16 0.57
N GLU A 120 -4.67 2.57 1.40
CA GLU A 120 -3.90 3.32 2.41
C GLU A 120 -2.42 2.98 2.25
N ILE A 121 -1.59 4.02 2.13
CA ILE A 121 -0.14 3.88 2.01
C ILE A 121 0.50 4.66 3.14
N GLU A 122 1.28 3.97 3.97
CA GLU A 122 2.08 4.58 5.02
C GLU A 122 3.56 4.51 4.65
N LEU A 123 4.20 5.67 4.61
CA LEU A 123 5.58 5.84 4.22
C LEU A 123 6.41 6.44 5.36
N LEU A 124 7.60 5.90 5.57
CA LEU A 124 8.62 6.53 6.39
C LEU A 124 9.56 7.33 5.48
N CYS A 125 9.57 8.65 5.65
CA CYS A 125 10.55 9.50 4.99
C CYS A 125 11.72 9.77 5.93
N CYS A 126 12.92 9.50 5.47
CA CYS A 126 14.17 9.78 6.17
C CYS A 126 14.78 11.03 5.56
N SER A 127 14.87 12.14 6.32
CA SER A 127 15.72 13.26 5.94
C SER A 127 17.17 12.79 5.98
N LYS A 128 17.91 12.98 4.88
CA LYS A 128 19.36 12.82 4.90
C LYS A 128 19.92 13.90 5.84
N ILE A 129 20.45 13.49 6.98
CA ILE A 129 21.37 14.34 7.74
C ILE A 129 22.71 14.18 7.04
N PHE A 130 23.10 15.21 6.32
CA PHE A 130 24.47 15.35 5.82
C PHE A 130 25.37 15.81 6.95
#